data_06a5176c3b645d0752d12e1b7a8d7b6d
#
_entry.id   06a5176c3b645d0752d12e1b7a8d7b6d
#
_cell.length_a   1.000
_cell.length_b   1.000
_cell.length_c   1.000
_cell.angle_alpha   90.00
_cell.angle_beta   90.00
_cell.angle_gamma   90.00
#
_symmetry.space_group_name_H-M   'P 1'
#
loop_
_entity.id
_entity.type
_entity.pdbx_description
1 polymer ?
#
loop_
_entity_poly.entity_id
_entity_poly.type
_entity_poly.pdbx_seq_one_letter_code
_entity_poly.pdbx_strand_id
1 'polypeptide(L)'
;MLLQVEFFDGKDITKVDAGLQYSCFVDKTGKALYMCGRGDYGQLGNTLEKPDEGHFQTLPSRVPLVYDIQGTRQNVANPKENSIILDNIVEEDQPEIEQVSAGDTHVLVLTKGGAAYSWGFGAMGACGQGKDEDDVLRPKKLEPKMTKSQGTSTYKFQYVSGGGQHSTALVTSQTLS
;
A
#
# COMPACT_ATOMS: atom_id res chain seq x y z
N MET A 1 7.96 15.78 22.90
CA MET A 1 8.88 14.69 23.31
C MET A 1 8.90 13.68 22.18
N LEU A 2 10.07 13.37 21.64
CA LEU A 2 10.21 12.29 20.63
C LEU A 2 10.46 10.99 21.36
N LEU A 3 9.69 9.94 21.03
CA LEU A 3 9.86 8.61 21.61
C LEU A 3 10.43 7.68 20.56
N GLN A 4 11.38 6.84 20.96
CA GLN A 4 11.85 5.76 20.11
C GLN A 4 10.77 4.68 19.99
N VAL A 5 10.59 4.14 18.80
CA VAL A 5 9.67 3.02 18.56
C VAL A 5 10.47 1.73 18.65
N GLU A 6 10.42 1.07 19.81
CA GLU A 6 11.20 -0.16 20.11
C GLU A 6 10.95 -1.28 19.07
N PHE A 7 9.79 -1.31 18.45
CA PHE A 7 9.49 -2.28 17.37
C PHE A 7 10.54 -2.27 16.24
N PHE A 8 11.18 -1.13 16.00
CA PHE A 8 12.19 -0.97 14.95
C PHE A 8 13.61 -1.17 15.42
N ASP A 9 13.83 -1.59 16.67
CA ASP A 9 15.17 -1.91 17.15
C ASP A 9 15.78 -3.03 16.29
N GLY A 10 16.95 -2.77 15.74
CA GLY A 10 17.62 -3.64 14.78
C GLY A 10 17.06 -3.63 13.35
N LYS A 11 16.02 -2.81 13.06
CA LYS A 11 15.51 -2.58 11.71
C LYS A 11 15.92 -1.19 11.25
N ASP A 12 16.67 -1.13 10.17
CA ASP A 12 17.08 0.16 9.59
C ASP A 12 15.94 0.73 8.75
N ILE A 13 15.18 1.68 9.30
CA ILE A 13 14.13 2.40 8.57
C ILE A 13 14.73 3.57 7.82
N THR A 14 14.46 3.67 6.52
CA THR A 14 15.04 4.71 5.64
C THR A 14 14.02 5.64 5.03
N LYS A 15 12.73 5.26 5.00
CA LYS A 15 11.65 6.12 4.51
C LYS A 15 10.50 6.09 5.51
N VAL A 16 9.93 7.25 5.75
CA VAL A 16 8.74 7.41 6.57
C VAL A 16 7.80 8.40 5.90
N ASP A 17 6.51 8.17 6.07
CA ASP A 17 5.47 9.13 5.70
C ASP A 17 4.26 8.94 6.62
N ALA A 18 3.37 9.93 6.68
CA ALA A 18 2.24 9.90 7.58
C ALA A 18 0.98 10.48 6.94
N GLY A 19 -0.12 9.77 7.06
CA GLY A 19 -1.44 10.26 6.74
C GLY A 19 -2.09 10.96 7.93
N LEU A 20 -3.43 11.10 7.91
CA LEU A 20 -4.14 11.85 8.94
C LEU A 20 -3.99 11.23 10.34
N GLN A 21 -4.06 9.90 10.46
CA GLN A 21 -4.00 9.18 11.73
C GLN A 21 -3.27 7.83 11.60
N TYR A 22 -2.39 7.68 10.65
CA TYR A 22 -1.58 6.48 10.44
C TYR A 22 -0.19 6.84 9.93
N SER A 23 0.74 5.90 10.03
CA SER A 23 2.13 6.09 9.62
C SER A 23 2.64 4.90 8.81
N CYS A 24 3.55 5.19 7.89
CA CYS A 24 4.21 4.26 6.99
C CYS A 24 5.73 4.27 7.24
N PHE A 25 6.35 3.11 7.19
CA PHE A 25 7.80 2.95 7.42
C PHE A 25 8.35 1.94 6.41
N VAL A 26 9.44 2.28 5.74
CA VAL A 26 10.12 1.38 4.80
C VAL A 26 11.54 1.13 5.29
N ASP A 27 11.93 -0.13 5.31
CA ASP A 27 13.27 -0.55 5.68
C ASP A 27 14.34 -0.16 4.63
N LYS A 28 15.61 -0.32 4.96
CA LYS A 28 16.73 0.01 4.06
C LYS A 28 16.79 -0.83 2.80
N THR A 29 16.24 -2.03 2.82
CA THR A 29 16.19 -2.88 1.62
C THR A 29 15.12 -2.41 0.64
N GLY A 30 14.18 -1.60 1.10
CA GLY A 30 13.00 -1.21 0.34
C GLY A 30 11.97 -2.33 0.17
N LYS A 31 12.19 -3.51 0.74
CA LYS A 31 11.30 -4.67 0.56
C LYS A 31 10.31 -4.86 1.70
N ALA A 32 10.51 -4.19 2.82
CA ALA A 32 9.60 -4.27 3.96
C ALA A 32 8.92 -2.92 4.21
N LEU A 33 7.60 -2.92 4.04
CA LEU A 33 6.72 -1.82 4.41
C LEU A 33 6.01 -2.19 5.71
N TYR A 34 6.01 -1.27 6.65
CA TYR A 34 5.30 -1.38 7.93
C TYR A 34 4.32 -0.23 8.09
N MET A 35 3.18 -0.52 8.71
CA MET A 35 2.16 0.50 8.97
C MET A 35 1.55 0.34 10.34
N CYS A 36 1.14 1.45 10.94
CA CYS A 36 0.37 1.49 12.19
C CYS A 36 -0.53 2.72 12.23
N GLY A 37 -1.45 2.75 13.18
CA GLY A 37 -2.43 3.82 13.37
C GLY A 37 -3.84 3.39 13.01
N ARG A 38 -4.66 4.32 12.54
CA ARG A 38 -6.05 4.10 12.15
C ARG A 38 -6.16 3.23 10.89
N GLY A 39 -7.13 2.30 10.88
CA GLY A 39 -7.25 1.32 9.81
C GLY A 39 -8.66 1.02 9.32
N ASP A 40 -9.68 1.74 9.77
CA ASP A 40 -11.10 1.47 9.50
C ASP A 40 -11.53 1.62 8.02
N TYR A 41 -10.70 2.24 7.18
CA TYR A 41 -10.89 2.29 5.71
C TYR A 41 -9.95 1.34 4.96
N GLY A 42 -9.26 0.44 5.67
CA GLY A 42 -8.28 -0.45 5.06
C GLY A 42 -6.93 0.22 4.75
N GLN A 43 -6.69 1.47 5.18
CA GLN A 43 -5.46 2.20 4.88
C GLN A 43 -4.20 1.54 5.44
N LEU A 44 -4.33 0.63 6.42
CA LEU A 44 -3.20 -0.16 6.91
C LEU A 44 -2.80 -1.30 5.95
N GLY A 45 -3.64 -1.65 4.97
CA GLY A 45 -3.28 -2.59 3.89
C GLY A 45 -3.11 -4.05 4.32
N ASN A 46 -3.52 -4.41 5.53
CA ASN A 46 -3.24 -5.71 6.16
C ASN A 46 -4.50 -6.51 6.53
N THR A 47 -5.66 -6.17 5.98
CA THR A 47 -6.93 -6.82 6.28
C THR A 47 -7.54 -7.49 5.05
N LEU A 48 -8.34 -8.56 5.27
CA LEU A 48 -9.10 -9.25 4.23
C LEU A 48 -10.53 -8.73 4.12
N GLU A 49 -11.07 -8.28 5.24
CA GLU A 49 -12.43 -7.76 5.37
C GLU A 49 -12.37 -6.32 5.87
N LYS A 50 -13.41 -5.54 5.59
CA LYS A 50 -13.48 -4.17 6.07
C LYS A 50 -13.44 -4.16 7.60
N PRO A 51 -12.47 -3.46 8.20
CA PRO A 51 -12.39 -3.35 9.65
C PRO A 51 -13.59 -2.61 10.24
N ASP A 52 -13.84 -2.83 11.52
CA ASP A 52 -14.84 -2.09 12.27
C ASP A 52 -14.49 -0.59 12.35
N GLU A 53 -15.51 0.25 12.51
CA GLU A 53 -15.31 1.68 12.74
C GLU A 53 -14.46 1.90 14.01
N GLY A 54 -13.45 2.77 13.88
CA GLY A 54 -12.50 3.04 14.97
C GLY A 54 -11.38 2.01 15.10
N HIS A 55 -11.23 1.09 14.15
CA HIS A 55 -10.09 0.16 14.15
C HIS A 55 -8.77 0.93 14.21
N PHE A 56 -7.94 0.59 15.18
CA PHE A 56 -6.65 1.23 15.42
C PHE A 56 -5.59 0.20 15.82
N GLN A 57 -4.45 0.21 15.12
CA GLN A 57 -3.32 -0.66 15.37
C GLN A 57 -2.15 0.14 15.96
N THR A 58 -1.81 -0.13 17.21
CA THR A 58 -0.76 0.62 17.93
C THR A 58 0.66 0.21 17.54
N LEU A 59 0.87 -1.06 17.23
CA LEU A 59 2.17 -1.57 16.81
C LEU A 59 2.26 -1.67 15.29
N PRO A 60 3.39 -1.32 14.68
CA PRO A 60 3.58 -1.48 13.26
C PRO A 60 3.44 -2.95 12.83
N SER A 61 2.68 -3.21 11.77
CA SER A 61 2.64 -4.50 11.11
C SER A 61 3.16 -4.41 9.69
N ARG A 62 3.70 -5.50 9.21
CA ARG A 62 4.18 -5.59 7.84
C ARG A 62 3.05 -5.65 6.83
N VAL A 63 3.23 -4.97 5.70
CA VAL A 63 2.29 -4.95 4.58
C VAL A 63 3.00 -5.42 3.31
N PRO A 64 2.65 -6.59 2.76
CA PRO A 64 3.20 -7.06 1.50
C PRO A 64 2.56 -6.32 0.32
N LEU A 65 3.34 -5.93 -0.67
CA LEU A 65 2.81 -5.41 -1.94
C LEU A 65 2.36 -6.54 -2.86
N VAL A 66 3.01 -7.69 -2.77
CA VAL A 66 2.66 -8.92 -3.49
C VAL A 66 2.36 -10.01 -2.47
N TYR A 67 1.24 -10.67 -2.63
CA TYR A 67 0.76 -11.73 -1.74
C TYR A 67 0.09 -12.84 -2.53
N ASP A 68 0.25 -14.09 -2.08
CA ASP A 68 -0.45 -15.23 -2.65
C ASP A 68 -1.85 -15.34 -2.06
N ILE A 69 -2.87 -15.15 -2.90
CA ILE A 69 -4.27 -15.25 -2.49
C ILE A 69 -4.65 -16.69 -2.10
N GLN A 70 -3.98 -17.70 -2.63
CA GLN A 70 -4.29 -19.10 -2.34
C GLN A 70 -3.77 -19.54 -0.98
N GLY A 71 -2.59 -19.07 -0.57
CA GLY A 71 -2.01 -19.36 0.74
C GLY A 71 -2.73 -18.67 1.90
N THR A 72 -3.28 -17.49 1.68
CA THR A 72 -3.99 -16.70 2.72
C THR A 72 -5.33 -17.30 3.15
N ARG A 73 -5.97 -18.13 2.35
CA ARG A 73 -7.27 -18.74 2.69
C ARG A 73 -7.19 -19.90 3.67
N GLN A 74 -6.04 -20.52 3.86
CA GLN A 74 -5.90 -21.72 4.69
C GLN A 74 -5.56 -21.45 6.16
N ASN A 75 -5.13 -20.24 6.52
CA ASN A 75 -4.63 -19.91 7.87
C ASN A 75 -5.45 -18.89 8.65
N VAL A 76 -6.71 -18.67 8.32
CA VAL A 76 -7.60 -17.86 9.16
C VAL A 76 -8.05 -18.70 10.37
N ALA A 77 -7.13 -18.95 11.29
CA ALA A 77 -7.42 -19.73 12.50
C ALA A 77 -8.07 -18.88 13.62
N ASN A 78 -8.16 -17.57 13.46
CA ASN A 78 -8.81 -16.73 14.46
C ASN A 78 -9.63 -15.59 13.83
N PRO A 79 -10.97 -15.72 13.74
CA PRO A 79 -11.81 -14.67 13.16
C PRO A 79 -11.89 -13.37 13.97
N LYS A 80 -11.26 -13.29 15.13
CA LYS A 80 -11.19 -12.08 15.96
C LYS A 80 -9.95 -11.22 15.71
N GLU A 81 -8.97 -11.73 15.00
CA GLU A 81 -7.84 -10.95 14.50
C GLU A 81 -7.97 -10.82 12.99
N ASN A 82 -8.56 -9.74 12.52
CA ASN A 82 -8.66 -9.37 11.09
C ASN A 82 -7.29 -9.06 10.45
N SER A 83 -6.21 -9.53 11.04
CA SER A 83 -4.86 -9.37 10.50
C SER A 83 -4.54 -10.52 9.53
N ILE A 84 -3.97 -10.18 8.39
CA ILE A 84 -3.34 -11.17 7.51
C ILE A 84 -2.23 -11.83 8.31
N ILE A 85 -2.33 -13.14 8.58
CA ILE A 85 -1.20 -13.90 9.09
C ILE A 85 -0.18 -13.96 7.97
N LEU A 86 0.91 -13.22 8.16
CA LEU A 86 1.95 -12.97 7.15
C LEU A 86 2.94 -14.13 7.01
N ASP A 87 2.55 -15.35 7.36
CA ASP A 87 3.44 -16.52 7.37
C ASP A 87 3.93 -16.94 5.97
N ASN A 88 3.37 -16.36 4.90
CA ASN A 88 3.71 -16.71 3.52
C ASN A 88 4.20 -15.51 2.68
N ILE A 89 4.77 -14.49 3.29
CA ILE A 89 5.44 -13.44 2.51
C ILE A 89 6.76 -14.00 1.99
N VAL A 90 6.82 -14.22 0.69
CA VAL A 90 8.10 -14.51 0.04
C VAL A 90 8.84 -13.19 -0.11
N GLU A 91 9.83 -12.97 0.77
CA GLU A 91 10.64 -11.74 0.82
C GLU A 91 11.31 -11.42 -0.53
N GLU A 92 11.75 -12.47 -1.23
CA GLU A 92 12.46 -12.34 -2.51
C GLU A 92 11.56 -11.78 -3.61
N ASP A 93 10.24 -12.05 -3.54
CA ASP A 93 9.27 -11.61 -4.53
C ASP A 93 8.74 -10.19 -4.27
N GLN A 94 9.05 -9.59 -3.11
CA GLN A 94 8.61 -8.25 -2.81
C GLN A 94 9.36 -7.22 -3.66
N PRO A 95 8.64 -6.37 -4.41
CA PRO A 95 9.27 -5.32 -5.21
C PRO A 95 9.90 -4.27 -4.31
N GLU A 96 11.04 -3.74 -4.73
CA GLU A 96 11.75 -2.71 -3.97
C GLU A 96 11.02 -1.36 -4.06
N ILE A 97 10.64 -0.82 -2.92
CA ILE A 97 9.91 0.44 -2.77
C ILE A 97 10.87 1.62 -2.96
N GLU A 98 10.58 2.47 -3.93
CA GLU A 98 11.27 3.72 -4.16
C GLU A 98 10.65 4.88 -3.37
N GLN A 99 9.31 4.93 -3.35
CA GLN A 99 8.56 5.99 -2.68
C GLN A 99 7.32 5.43 -1.99
N VAL A 100 7.00 5.95 -0.82
CA VAL A 100 5.69 5.84 -0.20
C VAL A 100 5.10 7.24 -0.11
N SER A 101 3.80 7.37 -0.34
CA SER A 101 3.07 8.63 -0.18
C SER A 101 1.73 8.36 0.50
N ALA A 102 1.60 8.91 1.70
CA ALA A 102 0.42 8.80 2.52
C ALA A 102 -0.52 9.99 2.28
N GLY A 103 -1.73 9.72 1.79
CA GLY A 103 -2.82 10.69 1.81
C GLY A 103 -3.51 10.70 3.18
N ASP A 104 -4.67 11.40 3.31
CA ASP A 104 -5.38 11.42 4.59
C ASP A 104 -5.77 10.00 5.04
N THR A 105 -6.37 9.22 4.15
CA THR A 105 -6.92 7.88 4.45
C THR A 105 -6.61 6.83 3.38
N HIS A 106 -5.67 7.10 2.48
CA HIS A 106 -5.22 6.20 1.43
C HIS A 106 -3.71 6.28 1.24
N VAL A 107 -3.12 5.28 0.64
CA VAL A 107 -1.67 5.15 0.47
C VAL A 107 -1.34 4.88 -0.98
N LEU A 108 -0.24 5.46 -1.45
CA LEU A 108 0.38 5.12 -2.72
C LEU A 108 1.83 4.67 -2.48
N VAL A 109 2.23 3.67 -3.21
CA VAL A 109 3.62 3.19 -3.23
C VAL A 109 4.11 3.12 -4.66
N LEU A 110 5.31 3.65 -4.90
CA LEU A 110 6.04 3.49 -6.15
C LEU A 110 7.21 2.53 -5.92
N THR A 111 7.39 1.60 -6.84
CA THR A 111 8.53 0.67 -6.82
C THR A 111 9.62 1.13 -7.77
N LYS A 112 10.87 0.73 -7.52
CA LYS A 112 12.01 1.00 -8.43
C LYS A 112 11.80 0.46 -9.84
N GLY A 113 10.99 -0.59 -9.99
CA GLY A 113 10.59 -1.12 -11.30
C GLY A 113 9.61 -0.23 -12.07
N GLY A 114 9.09 0.84 -11.46
CA GLY A 114 8.11 1.74 -12.06
C GLY A 114 6.67 1.23 -11.98
N ALA A 115 6.37 0.23 -11.14
CA ALA A 115 5.01 -0.13 -10.78
C ALA A 115 4.53 0.73 -9.61
N ALA A 116 3.24 1.09 -9.61
CA ALA A 116 2.62 1.77 -8.48
C ALA A 116 1.48 0.92 -7.89
N TYR A 117 1.27 1.08 -6.60
CA TYR A 117 0.21 0.43 -5.82
C TYR A 117 -0.55 1.46 -5.03
N SER A 118 -1.83 1.21 -4.79
CA SER A 118 -2.67 2.06 -3.94
C SER A 118 -3.65 1.23 -3.11
N TRP A 119 -4.04 1.75 -1.96
CA TRP A 119 -5.05 1.15 -1.09
C TRP A 119 -5.55 2.17 -0.05
N GLY A 120 -6.60 1.79 0.70
CA GLY A 120 -7.28 2.61 1.69
C GLY A 120 -8.64 3.10 1.20
N PHE A 121 -9.06 4.26 1.64
CA PHE A 121 -10.33 4.87 1.31
C PHE A 121 -10.51 5.08 -0.19
N GLY A 122 -11.56 4.46 -0.76
CA GLY A 122 -11.79 4.44 -2.20
C GLY A 122 -12.67 5.55 -2.75
N ALA A 123 -13.47 6.19 -1.90
CA ALA A 123 -14.40 7.23 -2.35
C ALA A 123 -13.67 8.38 -3.05
N MET A 124 -14.38 9.07 -3.94
CA MET A 124 -13.84 10.15 -4.79
C MET A 124 -12.71 9.68 -5.74
N GLY A 125 -12.54 8.37 -5.89
CA GLY A 125 -11.49 7.80 -6.73
C GLY A 125 -10.07 7.99 -6.18
N ALA A 126 -9.92 8.23 -4.87
CA ALA A 126 -8.63 8.55 -4.25
C ALA A 126 -7.55 7.46 -4.50
N CYS A 127 -7.95 6.18 -4.53
CA CYS A 127 -7.06 5.08 -4.83
C CYS A 127 -6.75 4.90 -6.33
N GLY A 128 -7.43 5.60 -7.25
CA GLY A 128 -7.19 5.50 -8.69
C GLY A 128 -7.48 4.12 -9.30
N GLN A 129 -8.28 3.27 -8.64
CA GLN A 129 -8.55 1.89 -9.04
C GLN A 129 -9.73 1.75 -10.04
N GLY A 130 -10.25 2.84 -10.54
CA GLY A 130 -11.32 2.85 -11.54
C GLY A 130 -12.59 3.51 -11.02
N LYS A 131 -13.76 2.99 -11.48
CA LYS A 131 -15.07 3.57 -11.16
C LYS A 131 -15.64 3.07 -9.83
N ASP A 132 -15.11 1.99 -9.31
CA ASP A 132 -15.52 1.43 -8.03
C ASP A 132 -14.97 2.35 -6.93
N GLU A 133 -15.88 2.92 -6.15
CA GLU A 133 -15.56 3.81 -5.04
C GLU A 133 -15.43 3.06 -3.71
N ASP A 134 -15.27 1.73 -3.79
CA ASP A 134 -15.09 0.88 -2.63
C ASP A 134 -13.69 1.05 -2.02
N ASP A 135 -13.63 0.86 -0.71
CA ASP A 135 -12.36 0.85 0.01
C ASP A 135 -11.46 -0.30 -0.48
N VAL A 136 -10.22 0.01 -0.74
CA VAL A 136 -9.20 -0.95 -1.18
C VAL A 136 -8.42 -1.44 0.04
N LEU A 137 -8.74 -2.63 0.54
CA LEU A 137 -8.27 -3.11 1.83
C LEU A 137 -6.80 -3.56 1.86
N ARG A 138 -6.19 -3.73 0.68
CA ARG A 138 -4.81 -4.21 0.51
C ARG A 138 -4.14 -3.54 -0.68
N PRO A 139 -2.79 -3.52 -0.72
CA PRO A 139 -2.08 -3.00 -1.88
C PRO A 139 -2.58 -3.61 -3.19
N LYS A 140 -3.07 -2.77 -4.07
CA LYS A 140 -3.54 -3.14 -5.40
C LYS A 140 -2.75 -2.36 -6.44
N LYS A 141 -2.19 -3.08 -7.41
CA LYS A 141 -1.41 -2.47 -8.49
C LYS A 141 -2.27 -1.52 -9.32
N LEU A 142 -1.73 -0.34 -9.59
CA LEU A 142 -2.35 0.63 -10.49
C LEU A 142 -2.08 0.25 -11.95
N GLU A 143 -3.16 0.25 -12.74
CA GLU A 143 -3.07 0.04 -14.17
C GLU A 143 -3.63 1.27 -14.90
N PRO A 144 -2.77 2.08 -15.56
CA PRO A 144 -3.22 3.24 -16.31
C PRO A 144 -4.19 2.82 -17.41
N LYS A 145 -5.37 3.45 -17.45
CA LYS A 145 -6.33 3.19 -18.52
C LYS A 145 -5.86 3.87 -19.81
N MET A 146 -5.70 3.06 -20.86
CA MET A 146 -5.36 3.52 -22.19
C MET A 146 -6.53 4.22 -22.88
N THR A 147 -6.28 5.34 -23.54
CA THR A 147 -7.17 5.80 -24.60
C THR A 147 -6.95 4.96 -25.85
N LYS A 148 -8.01 4.61 -26.58
CA LYS A 148 -7.99 3.71 -27.76
C LYS A 148 -6.99 4.11 -28.85
N SER A 149 -6.41 5.31 -28.79
CA SER A 149 -5.47 5.85 -29.79
C SER A 149 -4.00 5.53 -29.54
N GLN A 150 -3.64 4.87 -28.44
CA GLN A 150 -2.24 4.77 -27.98
C GLN A 150 -1.59 3.39 -28.15
N GLY A 151 -2.14 2.49 -28.96
CA GLY A 151 -1.47 1.22 -29.29
C GLY A 151 -1.01 0.40 -28.06
N THR A 152 -0.11 -0.55 -28.27
CA THR A 152 0.53 -1.35 -27.22
C THR A 152 1.67 -0.54 -26.59
N SER A 153 1.37 0.25 -25.57
CA SER A 153 2.39 1.02 -24.83
C SER A 153 2.56 0.44 -23.43
N THR A 154 3.79 0.35 -22.97
CA THR A 154 4.10 0.07 -21.56
C THR A 154 4.22 1.38 -20.80
N TYR A 155 3.73 1.39 -19.57
CA TYR A 155 3.77 2.57 -18.69
C TYR A 155 4.68 2.32 -17.52
N LYS A 156 5.44 3.36 -17.16
CA LYS A 156 6.20 3.39 -15.92
C LYS A 156 5.79 4.62 -15.12
N PHE A 157 5.41 4.39 -13.88
CA PHE A 157 5.24 5.45 -12.90
C PHE A 157 6.62 6.00 -12.52
N GLN A 158 6.72 7.32 -12.40
CA GLN A 158 7.95 8.02 -12.04
C GLN A 158 7.81 8.74 -10.70
N TYR A 159 6.59 9.08 -10.32
CA TYR A 159 6.30 9.77 -9.08
C TYR A 159 4.83 9.54 -8.70
N VAL A 160 4.54 9.48 -7.41
CA VAL A 160 3.17 9.40 -6.86
C VAL A 160 3.02 10.38 -5.70
N SER A 161 1.83 10.94 -5.54
CA SER A 161 1.52 11.81 -4.41
C SER A 161 0.07 11.66 -3.99
N GLY A 162 -0.15 11.37 -2.71
CA GLY A 162 -1.45 11.34 -2.05
C GLY A 162 -1.76 12.68 -1.41
N GLY A 163 -2.94 13.22 -1.68
CA GLY A 163 -3.51 14.37 -1.02
C GLY A 163 -4.57 13.95 0.02
N GLY A 164 -5.49 14.86 0.39
CA GLY A 164 -6.59 14.53 1.30
C GLY A 164 -7.52 13.47 0.71
N GLN A 165 -8.14 13.77 -0.43
CA GLN A 165 -9.12 12.91 -1.09
C GLN A 165 -8.81 12.72 -2.58
N HIS A 166 -7.58 12.87 -2.98
CA HIS A 166 -7.16 12.69 -4.37
C HIS A 166 -5.71 12.21 -4.44
N SER A 167 -5.34 11.66 -5.57
CA SER A 167 -3.98 11.22 -5.88
C SER A 167 -3.52 11.79 -7.19
N THR A 168 -2.21 11.99 -7.32
CA THR A 168 -1.57 12.38 -8.57
C THR A 168 -0.40 11.46 -8.86
N ALA A 169 -0.12 11.24 -10.14
CA ALA A 169 1.02 10.45 -10.57
C ALA A 169 1.65 11.03 -11.83
N LEU A 170 2.98 10.97 -11.90
CA LEU A 170 3.72 11.20 -13.13
C LEU A 170 3.99 9.84 -13.78
N VAL A 171 3.58 9.71 -15.04
CA VAL A 171 3.69 8.46 -15.80
C VAL A 171 4.38 8.71 -17.11
N THR A 172 5.34 7.86 -17.49
CA THR A 172 5.94 7.86 -18.83
C THR A 172 5.40 6.68 -19.64
N SER A 173 5.08 6.92 -20.92
CA SER A 173 4.72 5.87 -21.86
C SER A 173 5.91 5.53 -22.75
N GLN A 174 6.15 4.24 -22.97
CA GLN A 174 7.09 3.77 -23.98
C GLN A 174 6.29 3.04 -25.05
N THR A 175 6.30 3.56 -26.28
CA THR A 175 5.72 2.86 -27.42
C THR A 175 6.62 1.67 -27.74
N LEU A 176 6.06 0.47 -27.78
CA LEU A 176 6.79 -0.69 -28.28
C LEU A 176 6.95 -0.52 -29.78
N SER A 177 8.18 -0.29 -30.21
CA SER A 177 8.57 -0.23 -31.62
C SER A 177 8.57 -1.60 -32.27
#